data_1e472ebb1681c49b62d8ece8e7a06483
#
_entry.id   1e472ebb1681c49b62d8ece8e7a06483
#
_cell.length_a   1.000
_cell.length_b   1.000
_cell.length_c   1.000
_cell.angle_alpha   90.00
_cell.angle_beta   90.00
_cell.angle_gamma   90.00
#
_symmetry.space_group_name_H-M   'P 1'
#
loop_
_entity.id
_entity.type
_entity.pdbx_description
1 polymer ?
#
loop_
_entity_poly.entity_id
_entity_poly.type
_entity_poly.pdbx_seq_one_letter_code
_entity_poly.pdbx_strand_id
1 'polypeptide(L)'
;SPIIVATTHQLLTFYKAFDLLIIDEVDAFPFVTNVQLNHAANQASKTDAARILLTATSTTTLEKQVKRGEVEKLTLARRFHNHPLVIPQFIRSFAILNNIHCHKIPEIVIKYLREQRQTGYPLLIFLPVITTAEIVTNLLKKAFPKEKIACVSSQAEEREKDITAFRQGEKTILVTTTILERGVTFPGVDVLSLI
;
A
#
# COMPACT_ATOMS: atom_id res chain seq x y z
N SER A 1 20.44 -22.94 7.21
CA SER A 1 19.36 -23.14 6.23
C SER A 1 19.81 -22.64 4.87
N PRO A 2 19.53 -23.33 3.77
CA PRO A 2 19.88 -22.89 2.42
C PRO A 2 19.07 -21.66 1.97
N ILE A 3 17.96 -21.35 2.64
CA ILE A 3 17.10 -20.18 2.37
C ILE A 3 16.97 -19.35 3.64
N ILE A 4 17.20 -18.04 3.49
CA ILE A 4 17.04 -17.05 4.55
C ILE A 4 16.00 -16.03 4.09
N VAL A 5 14.99 -15.78 4.92
CA VAL A 5 14.04 -14.69 4.75
C VAL A 5 14.39 -13.62 5.79
N ALA A 6 14.65 -12.41 5.33
CA ALA A 6 15.17 -11.34 6.17
C ALA A 6 14.64 -9.97 5.72
N THR A 7 14.69 -8.99 6.60
CA THR A 7 14.48 -7.58 6.22
C THR A 7 15.73 -7.02 5.52
N THR A 8 15.58 -5.98 4.71
CA THR A 8 16.72 -5.35 4.03
C THR A 8 17.78 -4.81 5.00
N HIS A 9 17.40 -4.41 6.22
CA HIS A 9 18.34 -3.98 7.26
C HIS A 9 19.23 -5.12 7.76
N GLN A 10 18.72 -6.34 7.81
CA GLN A 10 19.51 -7.51 8.21
C GLN A 10 20.61 -7.86 7.19
N LEU A 11 20.52 -7.37 5.95
CA LEU A 11 21.59 -7.54 4.96
C LEU A 11 22.91 -6.89 5.38
N LEU A 12 22.88 -5.90 6.28
CA LEU A 12 24.09 -5.26 6.84
C LEU A 12 24.99 -6.24 7.62
N THR A 13 24.45 -7.40 8.04
CA THR A 13 25.22 -8.41 8.80
C THR A 13 25.85 -9.46 7.90
N PHE A 14 25.61 -9.45 6.59
CA PHE A 14 26.10 -10.45 5.65
C PHE A 14 27.18 -9.88 4.74
N TYR A 15 28.18 -10.69 4.43
CA TYR A 15 29.24 -10.36 3.49
C TYR A 15 29.46 -11.56 2.55
N LYS A 16 29.28 -11.36 1.25
CA LYS A 16 29.43 -12.40 0.20
C LYS A 16 28.82 -13.74 0.56
N ALA A 17 27.62 -13.71 1.14
CA ALA A 17 26.97 -14.89 1.70
C ALA A 17 26.02 -15.58 0.71
N PHE A 18 25.44 -14.85 -0.23
CA PHE A 18 24.34 -15.33 -1.05
C PHE A 18 24.74 -15.52 -2.51
N ASP A 19 24.37 -16.68 -3.08
CA ASP A 19 24.48 -16.98 -4.51
C ASP A 19 23.31 -16.40 -5.30
N LEU A 20 22.15 -16.23 -4.64
CA LEU A 20 20.95 -15.59 -5.16
C LEU A 20 20.40 -14.64 -4.11
N LEU A 21 20.13 -13.40 -4.50
CA LEU A 21 19.44 -12.42 -3.67
C LEU A 21 18.15 -11.97 -4.38
N ILE A 22 17.01 -12.18 -3.73
CA ILE A 22 15.71 -11.69 -4.19
C ILE A 22 15.29 -10.57 -3.27
N ILE A 23 15.03 -9.38 -3.83
CA ILE A 23 14.54 -8.22 -3.06
C ILE A 23 13.16 -7.88 -3.59
N ASP A 24 12.17 -7.99 -2.71
CA ASP A 24 10.79 -7.60 -3.00
C ASP A 24 10.54 -6.14 -2.65
N GLU A 25 9.64 -5.50 -3.39
CA GLU A 25 9.25 -4.10 -3.21
C GLU A 25 10.46 -3.13 -3.19
N VAL A 26 11.36 -3.24 -4.18
CA VAL A 26 12.57 -2.39 -4.25
C VAL A 26 12.26 -0.90 -4.43
N ASP A 27 11.05 -0.55 -4.82
CA ASP A 27 10.51 0.81 -4.91
C ASP A 27 9.99 1.35 -3.57
N ALA A 28 9.91 0.48 -2.53
CA ALA A 28 9.41 0.87 -1.22
C ALA A 28 10.47 1.58 -0.36
N PHE A 29 10.00 2.50 0.49
CA PHE A 29 10.78 3.02 1.59
C PHE A 29 11.04 1.91 2.63
N PRO A 30 12.23 1.82 3.25
CA PRO A 30 13.37 2.73 3.10
C PRO A 30 14.35 2.36 1.98
N PHE A 31 14.19 1.21 1.33
CA PHE A 31 15.20 0.66 0.39
C PHE A 31 15.45 1.60 -0.80
N VAL A 32 14.41 2.16 -1.40
CA VAL A 32 14.49 3.00 -2.61
C VAL A 32 15.36 4.26 -2.42
N THR A 33 15.38 4.83 -1.21
CA THR A 33 16.10 6.06 -0.90
C THR A 33 17.39 5.86 -0.10
N ASN A 34 17.61 4.66 0.42
CA ASN A 34 18.70 4.39 1.36
C ASN A 34 19.91 3.78 0.64
N VAL A 35 20.94 4.61 0.44
CA VAL A 35 22.22 4.20 -0.19
C VAL A 35 22.92 3.08 0.60
N GLN A 36 22.82 3.09 1.94
CA GLN A 36 23.44 2.07 2.79
C GLN A 36 22.81 0.71 2.59
N LEU A 37 21.48 0.63 2.47
CA LEU A 37 20.78 -0.64 2.22
C LEU A 37 21.07 -1.19 0.84
N ASN A 38 21.19 -0.32 -0.18
CA ASN A 38 21.61 -0.72 -1.52
C ASN A 38 23.04 -1.25 -1.50
N HIS A 39 23.96 -0.60 -0.76
CA HIS A 39 25.31 -1.06 -0.57
C HIS A 39 25.37 -2.40 0.17
N ALA A 40 24.57 -2.56 1.23
CA ALA A 40 24.46 -3.83 1.98
C ALA A 40 24.00 -4.99 1.08
N ALA A 41 23.01 -4.75 0.23
CA ALA A 41 22.56 -5.76 -0.74
C ALA A 41 23.67 -6.18 -1.71
N ASN A 42 24.49 -5.22 -2.16
CA ASN A 42 25.66 -5.51 -3.00
C ASN A 42 26.72 -6.30 -2.24
N GLN A 43 27.01 -5.95 -1.00
CA GLN A 43 28.01 -6.61 -0.15
C GLN A 43 27.59 -8.01 0.29
N ALA A 44 26.31 -8.22 0.55
CA ALA A 44 25.76 -9.51 0.96
C ALA A 44 25.79 -10.55 -0.16
N SER A 45 25.75 -10.12 -1.41
CA SER A 45 25.82 -10.98 -2.61
C SER A 45 27.27 -11.38 -2.92
N LYS A 46 27.50 -12.62 -3.37
CA LYS A 46 28.77 -13.05 -3.95
C LYS A 46 29.02 -12.30 -5.26
N THR A 47 30.26 -12.35 -5.76
CA THR A 47 30.68 -11.61 -6.96
C THR A 47 29.92 -12.02 -8.22
N ASP A 48 29.56 -13.30 -8.31
CA ASP A 48 28.83 -13.95 -9.41
C ASP A 48 27.37 -14.26 -9.07
N ALA A 49 26.88 -13.71 -7.97
CA ALA A 49 25.50 -13.94 -7.51
C ALA A 49 24.47 -13.38 -8.49
N ALA A 50 23.40 -14.14 -8.71
CA ALA A 50 22.22 -13.64 -9.39
C ALA A 50 21.41 -12.71 -8.46
N ARG A 51 20.81 -11.65 -9.01
CA ARG A 51 19.91 -10.77 -8.31
C ARG A 51 18.58 -10.62 -9.02
N ILE A 52 17.49 -10.74 -8.28
CA ILE A 52 16.12 -10.52 -8.76
C ILE A 52 15.52 -9.38 -7.95
N LEU A 53 15.10 -8.34 -8.64
CA LEU A 53 14.46 -7.16 -8.06
C LEU A 53 12.99 -7.19 -8.45
N LEU A 54 12.11 -7.27 -7.47
CA LEU A 54 10.66 -7.30 -7.69
C LEU A 54 10.07 -5.93 -7.35
N THR A 55 9.20 -5.43 -8.22
CA THR A 55 8.49 -4.16 -8.01
C THR A 55 7.19 -4.13 -8.81
N ALA A 56 6.17 -3.51 -8.23
CA ALA A 56 4.95 -3.18 -8.96
C ALA A 56 5.09 -1.87 -9.76
N THR A 57 6.00 -0.98 -9.32
CA THR A 57 6.22 0.33 -9.93
C THR A 57 7.70 0.57 -10.19
N SER A 58 8.06 0.67 -11.47
CA SER A 58 9.46 0.87 -11.85
C SER A 58 9.95 2.26 -11.45
N THR A 59 11.06 2.33 -10.73
CA THR A 59 11.69 3.61 -10.37
C THR A 59 12.49 4.16 -11.56
N THR A 60 12.70 5.48 -11.58
CA THR A 60 13.52 6.13 -12.61
C THR A 60 14.96 5.59 -12.65
N THR A 61 15.49 5.15 -11.51
CA THR A 61 16.81 4.54 -11.39
C THR A 61 16.86 3.18 -12.08
N LEU A 62 15.89 2.30 -11.80
CA LEU A 62 15.77 0.99 -12.43
C LEU A 62 15.57 1.12 -13.95
N GLU A 63 14.73 2.05 -14.40
CA GLU A 63 14.55 2.29 -15.84
C GLU A 63 15.84 2.74 -16.54
N LYS A 64 16.68 3.54 -15.86
CA LYS A 64 18.01 3.90 -16.39
C LYS A 64 18.94 2.70 -16.48
N GLN A 65 18.93 1.80 -15.48
CA GLN A 65 19.75 0.58 -15.48
C GLN A 65 19.32 -0.37 -16.60
N VAL A 66 18.01 -0.55 -16.80
CA VAL A 66 17.47 -1.32 -17.92
C VAL A 66 17.94 -0.75 -19.27
N LYS A 67 17.83 0.58 -19.47
CA LYS A 67 18.27 1.25 -20.70
C LYS A 67 19.77 1.12 -20.97
N ARG A 68 20.59 0.96 -19.91
CA ARG A 68 22.05 0.73 -20.03
C ARG A 68 22.40 -0.73 -20.21
N GLY A 69 21.44 -1.66 -20.18
CA GLY A 69 21.67 -3.10 -20.24
C GLY A 69 22.30 -3.70 -18.97
N GLU A 70 22.28 -2.95 -17.85
CA GLU A 70 22.80 -3.41 -16.55
C GLU A 70 21.83 -4.40 -15.86
N VAL A 71 20.54 -4.30 -16.18
CA VAL A 71 19.47 -5.13 -15.64
C VAL A 71 18.51 -5.49 -16.77
N GLU A 72 18.10 -6.75 -16.83
CA GLU A 72 17.05 -7.22 -17.73
C GLU A 72 15.68 -7.00 -17.09
N LYS A 73 14.70 -6.48 -17.86
CA LYS A 73 13.34 -6.24 -17.40
C LYS A 73 12.38 -7.32 -17.89
N LEU A 74 11.80 -8.06 -16.96
CA LEU A 74 10.70 -8.99 -17.22
C LEU A 74 9.38 -8.36 -16.72
N THR A 75 8.39 -8.32 -17.58
CA THR A 75 7.07 -7.76 -17.24
C THR A 75 6.04 -8.87 -17.14
N LEU A 76 5.46 -9.04 -15.96
CA LEU A 76 4.35 -9.95 -15.71
C LEU A 76 3.04 -9.15 -15.80
N ALA A 77 2.40 -9.15 -16.97
CA ALA A 77 1.19 -8.36 -17.23
C ALA A 77 -0.10 -8.97 -16.66
N ARG A 78 -0.04 -10.19 -16.12
CA ARG A 78 -1.21 -10.89 -15.58
C ARG A 78 -0.99 -11.30 -14.14
N ARG A 79 -2.03 -11.18 -13.31
CA ARG A 79 -2.04 -11.75 -11.96
C ARG A 79 -2.01 -13.28 -12.01
N PHE A 80 -1.46 -13.89 -10.95
CA PHE A 80 -1.37 -15.36 -10.81
C PHE A 80 -2.72 -16.06 -11.05
N HIS A 81 -3.82 -15.48 -10.60
CA HIS A 81 -5.17 -16.03 -10.78
C HIS A 81 -5.84 -15.67 -12.11
N ASN A 82 -5.12 -15.10 -13.06
CA ASN A 82 -5.62 -14.70 -14.39
C ASN A 82 -6.83 -13.73 -14.36
N HIS A 83 -7.10 -13.09 -13.22
CA HIS A 83 -8.12 -12.06 -13.12
C HIS A 83 -7.60 -10.71 -13.65
N PRO A 84 -8.42 -9.96 -14.40
CA PRO A 84 -8.04 -8.63 -14.85
C PRO A 84 -7.82 -7.69 -13.67
N LEU A 85 -6.95 -6.72 -13.86
CA LEU A 85 -6.78 -5.63 -12.90
C LEU A 85 -8.06 -4.77 -12.88
N VAL A 86 -8.46 -4.36 -11.69
CA VAL A 86 -9.55 -3.40 -11.54
C VAL A 86 -9.11 -2.06 -12.15
N ILE A 87 -9.93 -1.52 -13.04
CA ILE A 87 -9.69 -0.20 -13.64
C ILE A 87 -10.25 0.85 -12.69
N PRO A 88 -9.39 1.74 -12.12
CA PRO A 88 -9.87 2.77 -11.23
C PRO A 88 -10.71 3.82 -11.97
N GLN A 89 -11.76 4.30 -11.32
CA GLN A 89 -12.52 5.46 -11.77
C GLN A 89 -11.96 6.72 -11.11
N PHE A 90 -11.66 7.73 -11.92
CA PHE A 90 -11.15 9.00 -11.43
C PHE A 90 -12.28 10.03 -11.35
N ILE A 91 -12.49 10.58 -10.16
CA ILE A 91 -13.48 11.61 -9.90
C ILE A 91 -12.75 12.88 -9.48
N ARG A 92 -12.98 13.96 -10.20
CA ARG A 92 -12.41 15.26 -9.84
C ARG A 92 -13.32 15.94 -8.81
N SER A 93 -12.76 16.26 -7.66
CA SER A 93 -13.40 17.11 -6.66
C SER A 93 -12.44 18.23 -6.29
N PHE A 94 -12.88 19.48 -6.47
CA PHE A 94 -12.03 20.62 -6.13
C PHE A 94 -11.85 20.75 -4.63
N ALA A 95 -10.59 21.02 -4.21
CA ALA A 95 -10.22 21.32 -2.84
C ALA A 95 -10.74 20.30 -1.80
N ILE A 96 -10.73 19.00 -2.14
CA ILE A 96 -11.27 17.96 -1.27
C ILE A 96 -10.60 17.97 0.11
N LEU A 97 -9.28 18.07 0.17
CA LEU A 97 -8.53 18.08 1.43
C LEU A 97 -8.83 19.36 2.25
N ASN A 98 -8.95 20.52 1.59
CA ASN A 98 -9.32 21.76 2.26
C ASN A 98 -10.73 21.67 2.86
N ASN A 99 -11.69 21.10 2.14
CA ASN A 99 -13.03 20.87 2.68
C ASN A 99 -13.00 19.95 3.90
N ILE A 100 -12.21 18.88 3.85
CA ILE A 100 -12.07 17.95 4.99
C ILE A 100 -11.45 18.67 6.20
N HIS A 101 -10.43 19.50 6.01
CA HIS A 101 -9.86 20.33 7.08
C HIS A 101 -10.87 21.34 7.65
N CYS A 102 -11.81 21.80 6.84
CA CYS A 102 -12.97 22.58 7.31
C CYS A 102 -14.10 21.71 7.89
N HIS A 103 -13.83 20.45 8.23
CA HIS A 103 -14.82 19.50 8.76
C HIS A 103 -16.04 19.28 7.87
N LYS A 104 -15.83 19.29 6.55
CA LYS A 104 -16.90 19.04 5.56
C LYS A 104 -16.45 17.97 4.57
N ILE A 105 -17.31 17.01 4.27
CA ILE A 105 -17.12 16.09 3.15
C ILE A 105 -17.88 16.66 1.96
N PRO A 106 -17.25 16.84 0.77
CA PRO A 106 -17.95 17.30 -0.41
C PRO A 106 -19.17 16.42 -0.77
N GLU A 107 -20.26 17.01 -1.19
CA GLU A 107 -21.50 16.30 -1.54
C GLU A 107 -21.28 15.22 -2.61
N ILE A 108 -20.37 15.47 -3.55
CA ILE A 108 -20.00 14.46 -4.56
C ILE A 108 -19.47 13.18 -3.92
N VAL A 109 -18.62 13.30 -2.89
CA VAL A 109 -18.06 12.15 -2.16
C VAL A 109 -19.15 11.44 -1.38
N ILE A 110 -20.03 12.18 -0.70
CA ILE A 110 -21.18 11.61 0.04
C ILE A 110 -22.10 10.83 -0.92
N LYS A 111 -22.35 11.37 -2.13
CA LYS A 111 -23.15 10.67 -3.14
C LYS A 111 -22.54 9.31 -3.50
N TYR A 112 -21.26 9.28 -3.87
CA TYR A 112 -20.57 8.02 -4.22
C TYR A 112 -20.51 7.05 -3.05
N LEU A 113 -20.32 7.55 -1.83
CA LEU A 113 -20.35 6.71 -0.64
C LEU A 113 -21.73 6.07 -0.43
N ARG A 114 -22.81 6.83 -0.63
CA ARG A 114 -24.18 6.28 -0.55
C ARG A 114 -24.44 5.19 -1.59
N GLU A 115 -24.01 5.42 -2.84
CA GLU A 115 -24.12 4.45 -3.92
C GLU A 115 -23.30 3.18 -3.60
N GLN A 116 -22.07 3.34 -3.15
CA GLN A 116 -21.22 2.23 -2.77
C GLN A 116 -21.81 1.44 -1.58
N ARG A 117 -22.39 2.12 -0.57
CA ARG A 117 -23.02 1.41 0.55
C ARG A 117 -24.21 0.52 0.12
N GLN A 118 -24.85 0.82 -1.01
CA GLN A 118 -25.92 -0.03 -1.56
C GLN A 118 -25.40 -1.34 -2.13
N THR A 119 -24.10 -1.43 -2.50
CA THR A 119 -23.51 -2.67 -3.00
C THR A 119 -23.37 -3.73 -1.91
N GLY A 120 -23.32 -3.33 -0.64
CA GLY A 120 -23.09 -4.23 0.50
C GLY A 120 -21.63 -4.63 0.69
N TYR A 121 -20.72 -4.29 -0.23
CA TYR A 121 -19.30 -4.61 -0.08
C TYR A 121 -18.64 -3.73 1.00
N PRO A 122 -17.70 -4.27 1.79
CA PRO A 122 -16.87 -3.47 2.68
C PRO A 122 -16.10 -2.40 1.91
N LEU A 123 -15.88 -1.25 2.54
CA LEU A 123 -15.19 -0.11 1.91
C LEU A 123 -13.90 0.22 2.65
N LEU A 124 -12.81 0.29 1.91
CA LEU A 124 -11.50 0.75 2.38
C LEU A 124 -11.24 2.16 1.84
N ILE A 125 -11.00 3.12 2.73
CA ILE A 125 -10.75 4.53 2.36
C ILE A 125 -9.31 4.89 2.69
N PHE A 126 -8.53 5.25 1.67
CA PHE A 126 -7.17 5.73 1.82
C PHE A 126 -7.09 7.24 1.86
N LEU A 127 -6.30 7.75 2.80
CA LEU A 127 -5.96 9.17 2.96
C LEU A 127 -4.45 9.34 3.13
N PRO A 128 -3.87 10.45 2.66
CA PRO A 128 -2.42 10.64 2.71
C PRO A 128 -1.88 10.90 4.12
N VAL A 129 -2.71 11.44 5.03
CA VAL A 129 -2.29 11.92 6.36
C VAL A 129 -3.19 11.40 7.46
N ILE A 130 -2.59 11.01 8.60
CA ILE A 130 -3.31 10.43 9.75
C ILE A 130 -4.39 11.38 10.31
N THR A 131 -4.05 12.64 10.51
CA THR A 131 -5.01 13.64 11.03
C THR A 131 -6.23 13.79 10.12
N THR A 132 -6.02 13.77 8.82
CA THR A 132 -7.12 13.81 7.84
C THR A 132 -7.98 12.56 7.89
N ALA A 133 -7.37 11.38 8.10
CA ALA A 133 -8.10 10.11 8.24
C ALA A 133 -8.99 10.12 9.49
N GLU A 134 -8.52 10.67 10.60
CA GLU A 134 -9.31 10.82 11.83
C GLU A 134 -10.49 11.78 11.64
N ILE A 135 -10.26 12.93 10.99
CA ILE A 135 -11.33 13.89 10.68
C ILE A 135 -12.40 13.21 9.79
N VAL A 136 -11.98 12.56 8.71
CA VAL A 136 -12.90 11.85 7.81
C VAL A 136 -13.67 10.77 8.54
N THR A 137 -13.02 9.99 9.39
CA THR A 137 -13.68 8.95 10.19
C THR A 137 -14.80 9.53 11.07
N ASN A 138 -14.53 10.64 11.74
CA ASN A 138 -15.53 11.31 12.59
C ASN A 138 -16.70 11.89 11.77
N LEU A 139 -16.42 12.44 10.60
CA LEU A 139 -17.44 12.95 9.69
C LEU A 139 -18.29 11.83 9.11
N LEU A 140 -17.67 10.71 8.73
CA LEU A 140 -18.38 9.53 8.24
C LEU A 140 -19.27 8.89 9.30
N LYS A 141 -18.82 8.79 10.55
CA LYS A 141 -19.66 8.31 11.68
C LYS A 141 -20.92 9.16 11.86
N LYS A 142 -20.83 10.48 11.63
CA LYS A 142 -22.00 11.38 11.67
C LYS A 142 -22.90 11.21 10.44
N ALA A 143 -22.33 11.09 9.25
CA ALA A 143 -23.09 10.96 8.01
C ALA A 143 -23.73 9.58 7.82
N PHE A 144 -23.12 8.54 8.36
CA PHE A 144 -23.54 7.16 8.25
C PHE A 144 -23.61 6.47 9.62
N PRO A 145 -24.55 6.84 10.50
CA PRO A 145 -24.58 6.37 11.89
C PRO A 145 -24.88 4.87 12.04
N LYS A 146 -25.38 4.22 10.98
CA LYS A 146 -25.63 2.77 10.96
C LYS A 146 -24.39 1.95 10.56
N GLU A 147 -23.37 2.60 10.00
CA GLU A 147 -22.16 1.92 9.55
C GLU A 147 -21.17 1.75 10.70
N LYS A 148 -20.48 0.60 10.69
CA LYS A 148 -19.44 0.30 11.67
C LYS A 148 -18.09 0.74 11.11
N ILE A 149 -17.62 1.91 11.51
CA ILE A 149 -16.48 2.60 10.94
C ILE A 149 -15.29 2.56 11.91
N ALA A 150 -14.13 2.13 11.44
CA ALA A 150 -12.85 2.19 12.16
C ALA A 150 -11.82 3.06 11.41
N CYS A 151 -10.85 3.59 12.15
CA CYS A 151 -9.69 4.29 11.63
C CYS A 151 -8.43 3.52 12.04
N VAL A 152 -7.61 3.16 11.06
CA VAL A 152 -6.36 2.44 11.30
C VAL A 152 -5.18 3.25 10.79
N SER A 153 -4.27 3.59 11.71
CA SER A 153 -3.03 4.31 11.42
C SER A 153 -1.84 3.61 12.09
N SER A 154 -0.63 4.10 11.84
CA SER A 154 0.59 3.60 12.50
C SER A 154 0.59 3.81 14.02
N GLN A 155 -0.21 4.75 14.51
CA GLN A 155 -0.31 5.13 15.91
C GLN A 155 -1.52 4.50 16.63
N ALA A 156 -2.35 3.72 15.90
CA ALA A 156 -3.56 3.12 16.48
C ALA A 156 -3.19 1.91 17.36
N GLU A 157 -3.53 1.96 18.63
CA GLU A 157 -3.29 0.89 19.60
C GLU A 157 -4.04 -0.42 19.24
N GLU A 158 -5.24 -0.32 18.68
CA GLU A 158 -6.09 -1.47 18.33
C GLU A 158 -6.02 -1.85 16.84
N ARG A 159 -4.94 -1.48 16.15
CA ARG A 159 -4.79 -1.66 14.70
C ARG A 159 -5.14 -3.07 14.21
N GLU A 160 -4.52 -4.08 14.79
CA GLU A 160 -4.70 -5.48 14.35
C GLU A 160 -6.12 -5.99 14.62
N LYS A 161 -6.71 -5.54 15.72
CA LYS A 161 -8.09 -5.85 16.08
C LYS A 161 -9.08 -5.28 15.08
N ASP A 162 -8.91 -4.00 14.70
CA ASP A 162 -9.79 -3.35 13.71
C ASP A 162 -9.62 -3.94 12.31
N ILE A 163 -8.39 -4.30 11.90
CA ILE A 163 -8.13 -5.00 10.64
C ILE A 163 -8.83 -6.37 10.64
N THR A 164 -8.72 -7.12 11.74
CA THR A 164 -9.35 -8.44 11.86
C THR A 164 -10.87 -8.31 11.84
N ALA A 165 -11.44 -7.37 12.59
CA ALA A 165 -12.88 -7.09 12.61
C ALA A 165 -13.40 -6.67 11.21
N PHE A 166 -12.63 -5.90 10.45
CA PHE A 166 -12.98 -5.54 9.08
C PHE A 166 -12.94 -6.74 8.15
N ARG A 167 -11.95 -7.62 8.25
CA ARG A 167 -11.88 -8.88 7.49
C ARG A 167 -13.04 -9.82 7.78
N GLN A 168 -13.51 -9.84 9.02
CA GLN A 168 -14.64 -10.66 9.47
C GLN A 168 -16.01 -10.05 9.14
N GLY A 169 -16.04 -8.85 8.54
CA GLY A 169 -17.27 -8.14 8.23
C GLY A 169 -17.95 -7.45 9.43
N GLU A 170 -17.30 -7.44 10.58
CA GLU A 170 -17.79 -6.72 11.77
C GLU A 170 -17.68 -5.20 11.62
N LYS A 171 -16.73 -4.73 10.82
CA LYS A 171 -16.60 -3.34 10.39
C LYS A 171 -16.93 -3.25 8.90
N THR A 172 -17.68 -2.22 8.52
CA THR A 172 -18.16 -2.04 7.15
C THR A 172 -17.34 -1.01 6.38
N ILE A 173 -16.72 -0.07 7.09
CA ILE A 173 -15.84 0.94 6.52
C ILE A 173 -14.55 0.99 7.35
N LEU A 174 -13.41 0.92 6.66
CA LEU A 174 -12.09 1.09 7.26
C LEU A 174 -11.40 2.29 6.62
N VAL A 175 -11.11 3.31 7.42
CA VAL A 175 -10.35 4.50 7.01
C VAL A 175 -8.90 4.29 7.39
N THR A 176 -7.98 4.52 6.47
CA THR A 176 -6.55 4.25 6.72
C THR A 176 -5.66 5.22 5.95
N THR A 177 -4.37 5.15 6.26
CA THR A 177 -3.30 5.79 5.49
C THR A 177 -2.49 4.74 4.73
N THR A 178 -1.38 5.13 4.12
CA THR A 178 -0.47 4.27 3.36
C THR A 178 0.02 3.02 4.10
N ILE A 179 -0.20 2.93 5.41
CA ILE A 179 0.23 1.77 6.22
C ILE A 179 -0.45 0.45 5.82
N LEU A 180 -1.64 0.50 5.22
CA LEU A 180 -2.34 -0.68 4.69
C LEU A 180 -2.21 -0.82 3.16
N GLU A 181 -1.42 0.04 2.52
CA GLU A 181 -1.20 -0.03 1.09
C GLU A 181 -0.45 -1.31 0.69
N ARG A 182 0.41 -1.81 1.59
CA ARG A 182 1.25 -2.98 1.35
C ARG A 182 1.12 -4.03 2.45
N GLY A 183 1.33 -5.28 2.06
CA GLY A 183 1.38 -6.41 3.01
C GLY A 183 0.03 -6.88 3.56
N VAL A 184 -1.09 -6.27 3.17
CA VAL A 184 -2.43 -6.67 3.62
C VAL A 184 -3.36 -6.90 2.43
N THR A 185 -3.99 -8.07 2.39
CA THR A 185 -4.96 -8.41 1.35
C THR A 185 -6.37 -8.42 1.91
N PHE A 186 -7.27 -7.74 1.24
CA PHE A 186 -8.70 -7.73 1.55
C PHE A 186 -9.48 -8.23 0.33
N PRO A 187 -9.96 -9.47 0.31
CA PRO A 187 -10.79 -9.97 -0.79
C PRO A 187 -12.18 -9.34 -0.74
N GLY A 188 -12.72 -9.00 -1.92
CA GLY A 188 -14.10 -8.50 -2.04
C GLY A 188 -14.35 -7.15 -1.36
N VAL A 189 -13.39 -6.23 -1.43
CA VAL A 189 -13.46 -4.90 -0.83
C VAL A 189 -13.40 -3.84 -1.91
N ASP A 190 -14.30 -2.86 -1.83
CA ASP A 190 -14.22 -1.65 -2.64
C ASP A 190 -13.18 -0.66 -2.04
N VAL A 191 -12.50 0.07 -2.89
CA VAL A 191 -11.44 1.00 -2.47
C VAL A 191 -11.75 2.41 -2.95
N LEU A 192 -11.66 3.37 -2.05
CA LEU A 192 -11.71 4.80 -2.33
C LEU A 192 -10.40 5.46 -1.88
N SER A 193 -9.71 6.16 -2.78
CA SER A 193 -8.55 6.97 -2.43
C SER A 193 -8.89 8.45 -2.55
N LEU A 194 -8.67 9.21 -1.48
CA LEU A 194 -8.87 10.66 -1.39
C LEU A 194 -7.49 11.33 -1.36
N ILE A 195 -7.03 11.80 -2.52
CA ILE A 195 -5.70 12.37 -2.75
C ILE A 195 -5.78 13.79 -3.30
#